data_d9fe89fd55f36a282d4dc9f05497373d
#
_entry.id   d9fe89fd55f36a282d4dc9f05497373d
#
_cell.length_a   1.000
_cell.length_b   1.000
_cell.length_c   1.000
_cell.angle_alpha   90.00
_cell.angle_beta   90.00
_cell.angle_gamma   90.00
#
_symmetry.space_group_name_H-M   'P 1'
#
loop_
_entity.id
_entity.type
_entity.pdbx_description
1 polymer ?
#
loop_
_entity_poly.entity_id
_entity_poly.type
_entity_poly.pdbx_seq_one_letter_code
_entity_poly.pdbx_strand_id
1 'polypeptide(L)'
;RVIRFPFILTSSYPHEILHNWWGNSVYVDYDSGNWSEGLTSYLADHLIKEQRGAGSEYRRTVLQKYTDYVSRQEDFPLTAFRSRHSARTEAIGYGKTLMLFHMLRRQLGEAAFREGLQAFYREYRFRVAGFSDVQNIFAAVTGEPLDAFFQQWVQRSGAPQLSVSKARTEPDGDGYRLTAEIEQLQSGPAYTLDLPLAVHMEGIDQAYQTRVSIGEKQQSIAVSLTARPLQLDVDPEFDVFRRLHRNEIPPAVSQAMGAEQVLVILPGEASAGLAKAYRALAMRWQQEKPGHVDIAVDSDVQTLPDDRAVWLFGWQNSFRPQLHAALQAYDFTPSDDSVRIAGTTLSARSHSLAVLGRQPNNPD
;
A
#
# COMPACT_ATOMS: atom_id res chain seq x y z
N ARG A 1 21.73 -20.82 9.70
CA ARG A 1 21.16 -20.67 8.32
C ARG A 1 20.27 -19.42 8.18
N VAL A 2 19.58 -19.00 9.25
CA VAL A 2 18.67 -17.82 9.24
C VAL A 2 19.41 -16.51 8.96
N ILE A 3 20.66 -16.36 9.42
CA ILE A 3 21.49 -15.14 9.25
C ILE A 3 21.99 -14.93 7.80
N ARG A 4 21.70 -15.83 6.88
CA ARG A 4 22.12 -15.67 5.46
C ARG A 4 21.42 -14.53 4.71
N PHE A 5 20.30 -14.07 5.21
CA PHE A 5 19.51 -12.99 4.58
C PHE A 5 19.66 -11.72 5.41
N PRO A 6 20.38 -10.70 4.92
CA PRO A 6 20.66 -9.46 5.68
C PRO A 6 19.41 -8.72 6.17
N PHE A 7 18.28 -8.85 5.45
CA PHE A 7 17.02 -8.20 5.82
C PHE A 7 16.43 -8.75 7.13
N ILE A 8 16.69 -10.02 7.47
CA ILE A 8 16.16 -10.66 8.71
C ILE A 8 16.57 -9.88 9.95
N LEU A 9 17.82 -9.39 10.00
CA LEU A 9 18.34 -8.64 11.15
C LEU A 9 17.65 -7.28 11.35
N THR A 10 17.02 -6.74 10.33
CA THR A 10 16.42 -5.39 10.33
C THR A 10 14.92 -5.41 10.11
N SER A 11 14.29 -6.58 10.05
CA SER A 11 12.84 -6.78 9.94
C SER A 11 12.38 -7.92 10.83
N SER A 12 12.37 -9.16 10.34
CA SER A 12 11.77 -10.31 11.03
C SER A 12 12.34 -10.55 12.43
N TYR A 13 13.64 -10.39 12.65
CA TYR A 13 14.25 -10.66 13.96
C TYR A 13 13.83 -9.64 15.04
N PRO A 14 13.88 -8.32 14.82
CA PRO A 14 13.31 -7.34 15.75
C PRO A 14 11.80 -7.53 15.99
N HIS A 15 11.05 -7.91 14.96
CA HIS A 15 9.63 -8.25 15.05
C HIS A 15 9.39 -9.38 16.04
N GLU A 16 10.07 -10.51 15.89
CA GLU A 16 9.95 -11.66 16.79
C GLU A 16 10.43 -11.34 18.22
N ILE A 17 11.43 -10.46 18.38
CA ILE A 17 11.84 -9.99 19.70
C ILE A 17 10.72 -9.21 20.38
N LEU A 18 10.05 -8.31 19.66
CA LEU A 18 8.97 -7.48 20.23
C LEU A 18 7.75 -8.29 20.62
N HIS A 19 7.51 -9.46 20.03
CA HIS A 19 6.48 -10.37 20.50
C HIS A 19 6.67 -10.85 21.95
N ASN A 20 7.85 -10.70 22.55
CA ASN A 20 8.02 -10.95 24.00
C ASN A 20 7.20 -9.95 24.86
N TRP A 21 6.92 -8.75 24.34
CA TRP A 21 6.03 -7.79 24.99
C TRP A 21 4.59 -7.92 24.47
N TRP A 22 4.41 -7.88 23.15
CA TRP A 22 3.12 -7.81 22.46
C TRP A 22 2.75 -9.18 21.90
N GLY A 23 1.92 -9.91 22.60
CA GLY A 23 1.52 -11.29 22.31
C GLY A 23 1.94 -12.30 23.36
N ASN A 24 3.17 -12.23 23.89
CA ASN A 24 3.72 -13.20 24.87
C ASN A 24 3.75 -12.66 26.31
N SER A 25 3.70 -11.35 26.53
CA SER A 25 3.54 -10.76 27.86
C SER A 25 2.18 -10.11 28.04
N VAL A 26 1.72 -9.32 27.09
CA VAL A 26 0.31 -8.92 26.97
C VAL A 26 -0.31 -9.89 25.99
N TYR A 27 -1.18 -10.77 26.47
CA TYR A 27 -1.80 -11.80 25.65
C TYR A 27 -2.92 -11.24 24.79
N VAL A 28 -3.09 -11.80 23.60
CA VAL A 28 -4.09 -11.34 22.64
C VAL A 28 -5.45 -11.96 22.96
N ASP A 29 -6.48 -11.12 23.03
CA ASP A 29 -7.86 -11.56 22.90
C ASP A 29 -8.17 -11.82 21.44
N TYR A 30 -7.97 -13.05 21.01
CA TYR A 30 -8.21 -13.44 19.62
C TYR A 30 -9.67 -13.33 19.20
N ASP A 31 -10.63 -13.38 20.13
CA ASP A 31 -12.06 -13.25 19.80
C ASP A 31 -12.42 -11.82 19.37
N SER A 32 -11.70 -10.82 19.87
CA SER A 32 -11.84 -9.42 19.47
C SER A 32 -10.88 -8.94 18.40
N GLY A 33 -9.94 -9.79 17.92
CA GLY A 33 -8.99 -9.49 16.86
C GLY A 33 -7.54 -9.44 17.32
N ASN A 34 -6.63 -9.88 16.45
CA ASN A 34 -5.20 -9.89 16.72
C ASN A 34 -4.56 -8.52 16.41
N TRP A 35 -4.43 -7.70 17.44
CA TRP A 35 -3.76 -6.40 17.37
C TRP A 35 -2.23 -6.50 17.40
N SER A 36 -1.68 -7.61 17.93
CA SER A 36 -0.25 -7.69 18.28
C SER A 36 0.64 -7.71 17.04
N GLU A 37 0.23 -8.36 15.96
CA GLU A 37 1.01 -8.45 14.73
C GLU A 37 1.25 -7.07 14.09
N GLY A 38 0.20 -6.26 13.99
CA GLY A 38 0.31 -4.92 13.42
C GLY A 38 1.05 -3.94 14.34
N LEU A 39 0.86 -4.04 15.66
CA LEU A 39 1.61 -3.23 16.62
C LEU A 39 3.11 -3.58 16.58
N THR A 40 3.44 -4.87 16.54
CA THR A 40 4.82 -5.35 16.44
C THR A 40 5.45 -4.90 15.12
N SER A 41 4.74 -5.02 14.00
CA SER A 41 5.20 -4.50 12.69
C SER A 41 5.43 -2.98 12.73
N TYR A 42 4.58 -2.24 13.43
CA TYR A 42 4.76 -0.79 13.59
C TYR A 42 6.01 -0.44 14.39
N LEU A 43 6.21 -1.08 15.55
CA LEU A 43 7.29 -0.76 16.48
C LEU A 43 8.63 -1.39 16.11
N ALA A 44 8.66 -2.40 15.22
CA ALA A 44 9.89 -2.99 14.71
C ALA A 44 10.14 -2.59 13.25
N ASP A 45 9.39 -3.21 12.32
CA ASP A 45 9.67 -3.10 10.89
C ASP A 45 9.59 -1.65 10.40
N HIS A 46 8.47 -0.96 10.71
CA HIS A 46 8.27 0.43 10.32
C HIS A 46 9.22 1.38 11.06
N LEU A 47 9.36 1.26 12.40
CA LEU A 47 10.19 2.19 13.19
C LEU A 47 11.66 2.15 12.77
N ILE A 48 12.20 0.97 12.48
CA ILE A 48 13.58 0.84 11.96
C ILE A 48 13.71 1.53 10.60
N LYS A 49 12.70 1.43 9.73
CA LYS A 49 12.68 2.15 8.45
C LYS A 49 12.56 3.67 8.64
N GLU A 50 11.69 4.09 9.55
CA GLU A 50 11.52 5.51 9.88
C GLU A 50 12.82 6.14 10.40
N GLN A 51 13.54 5.47 11.31
CA GLN A 51 14.85 5.91 11.81
C GLN A 51 15.93 6.02 10.72
N ARG A 52 15.72 5.36 9.59
CA ARG A 52 16.61 5.41 8.40
C ARG A 52 16.10 6.34 7.31
N GLY A 53 15.07 7.14 7.58
CA GLY A 53 14.48 8.07 6.61
C GLY A 53 13.61 7.41 5.54
N ALA A 54 13.23 6.13 5.70
CA ALA A 54 12.42 5.38 4.74
C ALA A 54 11.02 5.00 5.29
N GLY A 55 10.52 5.74 6.28
CA GLY A 55 9.22 5.47 6.91
C GLY A 55 8.05 5.65 5.96
N SER A 56 8.03 6.75 5.20
CA SER A 56 6.97 7.03 4.22
C SER A 56 6.93 5.99 3.09
N GLU A 57 8.10 5.58 2.58
CA GLU A 57 8.18 4.53 1.57
C GLU A 57 7.66 3.19 2.11
N TYR A 58 7.94 2.88 3.37
CA TYR A 58 7.42 1.67 4.00
C TYR A 58 5.88 1.73 4.10
N ARG A 59 5.30 2.85 4.57
CA ARG A 59 3.86 3.05 4.64
C ARG A 59 3.21 2.99 3.25
N ARG A 60 3.82 3.63 2.25
CA ARG A 60 3.37 3.51 0.85
C ARG A 60 3.28 2.04 0.41
N THR A 61 4.30 1.23 0.72
CA THR A 61 4.30 -0.20 0.40
C THR A 61 3.18 -0.96 1.11
N VAL A 62 2.89 -0.62 2.37
CA VAL A 62 1.78 -1.19 3.14
C VAL A 62 0.44 -0.86 2.51
N LEU A 63 0.20 0.41 2.16
CA LEU A 63 -1.02 0.87 1.50
C LEU A 63 -1.17 0.28 0.09
N GLN A 64 -0.06 0.13 -0.64
CA GLN A 64 -0.03 -0.51 -1.94
C GLN A 64 -0.45 -1.98 -1.85
N LYS A 65 0.10 -2.75 -0.90
CA LYS A 65 -0.32 -4.15 -0.66
C LYS A 65 -1.83 -4.25 -0.36
N TYR A 66 -2.36 -3.34 0.45
CA TYR A 66 -3.79 -3.31 0.71
C TYR A 66 -4.58 -3.01 -0.57
N THR A 67 -4.15 -2.03 -1.36
CA THR A 67 -4.79 -1.69 -2.65
C THR A 67 -4.76 -2.86 -3.63
N ASP A 68 -3.65 -3.62 -3.69
CA ASP A 68 -3.44 -4.68 -4.67
C ASP A 68 -4.10 -6.00 -4.28
N TYR A 69 -4.12 -6.36 -2.98
CA TYR A 69 -4.54 -7.69 -2.54
C TYR A 69 -5.92 -7.75 -1.87
N VAL A 70 -6.53 -6.60 -1.55
CA VAL A 70 -7.81 -6.58 -0.85
C VAL A 70 -8.90 -6.08 -1.78
N SER A 71 -9.73 -6.99 -2.30
CA SER A 71 -10.94 -6.61 -3.02
C SER A 71 -12.01 -6.08 -2.07
N ARG A 72 -13.01 -5.35 -2.60
CA ARG A 72 -14.09 -4.79 -1.77
C ARG A 72 -14.96 -5.86 -1.14
N GLN A 73 -15.13 -7.01 -1.80
CA GLN A 73 -15.98 -8.13 -1.37
C GLN A 73 -15.30 -8.98 -0.30
N GLU A 74 -13.98 -8.96 -0.25
CA GLU A 74 -13.19 -9.83 0.59
C GLU A 74 -12.53 -9.13 1.79
N ASP A 75 -12.82 -7.85 1.97
CA ASP A 75 -12.32 -7.08 3.11
C ASP A 75 -13.11 -7.41 4.39
N PHE A 76 -12.44 -7.31 5.52
CA PHE A 76 -13.03 -7.61 6.82
C PHE A 76 -12.52 -6.64 7.92
N PRO A 77 -13.28 -6.44 9.01
CA PRO A 77 -12.83 -5.58 10.10
C PRO A 77 -11.67 -6.20 10.87
N LEU A 78 -10.84 -5.38 11.52
CA LEU A 78 -9.70 -5.86 12.31
C LEU A 78 -10.13 -6.80 13.45
N THR A 79 -11.35 -6.67 13.94
CA THR A 79 -11.95 -7.59 14.93
C THR A 79 -12.05 -9.03 14.42
N ALA A 80 -12.09 -9.25 13.13
CA ALA A 80 -12.14 -10.59 12.52
C ALA A 80 -10.75 -11.19 12.20
N PHE A 81 -9.68 -10.42 12.33
CA PHE A 81 -8.33 -10.90 12.05
C PHE A 81 -7.82 -11.82 13.18
N ARG A 82 -7.32 -13.00 12.82
CA ARG A 82 -6.72 -13.97 13.77
C ARG A 82 -5.24 -14.22 13.46
N SER A 83 -4.95 -14.57 12.22
CA SER A 83 -3.59 -14.87 11.76
C SER A 83 -3.45 -14.69 10.25
N ARG A 84 -2.22 -14.66 9.78
CA ARG A 84 -1.89 -14.54 8.35
C ARG A 84 -2.02 -15.88 7.63
N HIS A 85 -2.84 -15.93 6.58
CA HIS A 85 -2.99 -17.08 5.69
C HIS A 85 -2.79 -16.73 4.21
N SER A 86 -2.77 -15.44 3.88
CA SER A 86 -2.64 -14.93 2.50
C SER A 86 -2.07 -13.51 2.51
N ALA A 87 -1.69 -12.99 1.33
CA ALA A 87 -1.31 -11.60 1.16
C ALA A 87 -2.43 -10.63 1.57
N ARG A 88 -3.70 -10.99 1.31
CA ARG A 88 -4.88 -10.24 1.75
C ARG A 88 -4.97 -10.15 3.27
N THR A 89 -4.91 -11.28 3.98
CA THR A 89 -4.98 -11.29 5.44
C THR A 89 -3.79 -10.58 6.09
N GLU A 90 -2.60 -10.59 5.45
CA GLU A 90 -1.45 -9.80 5.86
C GLU A 90 -1.72 -8.30 5.67
N ALA A 91 -2.21 -7.89 4.51
CA ALA A 91 -2.47 -6.47 4.22
C ALA A 91 -3.49 -5.86 5.18
N ILE A 92 -4.49 -6.63 5.62
CA ILE A 92 -5.49 -6.19 6.60
C ILE A 92 -4.91 -6.31 8.02
N GLY A 93 -4.55 -7.49 8.45
CA GLY A 93 -4.20 -7.75 9.85
C GLY A 93 -2.91 -7.05 10.29
N TYR A 94 -1.88 -7.09 9.49
CA TYR A 94 -0.60 -6.41 9.75
C TYR A 94 -0.65 -4.96 9.26
N GLY A 95 -1.01 -4.75 7.99
CA GLY A 95 -0.92 -3.45 7.34
C GLY A 95 -1.90 -2.41 7.89
N LYS A 96 -3.20 -2.70 7.94
CA LYS A 96 -4.20 -1.78 8.47
C LYS A 96 -3.99 -1.53 9.96
N THR A 97 -3.61 -2.55 10.75
CA THR A 97 -3.31 -2.38 12.18
C THR A 97 -2.04 -1.55 12.40
N LEU A 98 -0.99 -1.74 11.60
CA LEU A 98 0.18 -0.87 11.62
C LEU A 98 -0.20 0.60 11.39
N MET A 99 -1.02 0.86 10.37
CA MET A 99 -1.49 2.20 10.05
C MET A 99 -2.43 2.78 11.11
N LEU A 100 -3.24 1.93 11.78
CA LEU A 100 -4.03 2.34 12.96
C LEU A 100 -3.11 2.97 14.02
N PHE A 101 -2.03 2.28 14.42
CA PHE A 101 -1.10 2.79 15.42
C PHE A 101 -0.29 3.99 14.92
N HIS A 102 0.02 4.03 13.64
CA HIS A 102 0.65 5.21 13.04
C HIS A 102 -0.25 6.44 13.11
N MET A 103 -1.51 6.34 12.67
CA MET A 103 -2.48 7.43 12.76
C MET A 103 -2.75 7.84 14.19
N LEU A 104 -2.84 6.89 15.13
CA LEU A 104 -3.00 7.17 16.55
C LEU A 104 -1.81 7.98 17.10
N ARG A 105 -0.57 7.56 16.77
CA ARG A 105 0.64 8.33 17.14
C ARG A 105 0.65 9.73 16.54
N ARG A 106 0.21 9.89 15.29
CA ARG A 106 0.12 11.20 14.63
C ARG A 106 -0.93 12.10 15.28
N GLN A 107 -2.05 11.54 15.71
CA GLN A 107 -3.12 12.28 16.40
C GLN A 107 -2.70 12.70 17.80
N LEU A 108 -2.14 11.79 18.60
CA LEU A 108 -1.84 12.02 20.01
C LEU A 108 -0.47 12.67 20.26
N GLY A 109 0.44 12.56 19.29
CA GLY A 109 1.83 12.95 19.42
C GLY A 109 2.70 11.87 20.07
N GLU A 110 4.02 12.03 19.91
CA GLU A 110 5.03 11.02 20.29
C GLU A 110 5.02 10.70 21.79
N ALA A 111 4.93 11.73 22.63
CA ALA A 111 5.01 11.56 24.07
C ALA A 111 3.81 10.78 24.62
N ALA A 112 2.60 11.18 24.25
CA ALA A 112 1.37 10.54 24.69
C ALA A 112 1.23 9.12 24.13
N PHE A 113 1.64 8.91 22.87
CA PHE A 113 1.65 7.58 22.28
C PHE A 113 2.57 6.60 23.04
N ARG A 114 3.79 7.05 23.38
CA ARG A 114 4.73 6.25 24.17
C ARG A 114 4.21 5.98 25.58
N GLU A 115 3.63 6.97 26.22
CA GLU A 115 3.02 6.82 27.56
C GLU A 115 1.86 5.81 27.53
N GLY A 116 1.01 5.88 26.50
CA GLY A 116 -0.08 4.92 26.26
C GLY A 116 0.43 3.49 26.14
N LEU A 117 1.49 3.25 25.35
CA LEU A 117 2.11 1.92 25.25
C LEU A 117 2.68 1.43 26.58
N GLN A 118 3.33 2.30 27.33
CA GLN A 118 3.86 1.97 28.67
C GLN A 118 2.75 1.66 29.66
N ALA A 119 1.66 2.42 29.64
CA ALA A 119 0.50 2.20 30.48
C ALA A 119 -0.20 0.88 30.10
N PHE A 120 -0.37 0.61 28.81
CA PHE A 120 -0.94 -0.62 28.30
C PHE A 120 -0.14 -1.84 28.77
N TYR A 121 1.19 -1.81 28.65
CA TYR A 121 2.05 -2.88 29.16
C TYR A 121 1.96 -3.05 30.67
N ARG A 122 1.99 -1.97 31.45
CA ARG A 122 1.90 -2.03 32.94
C ARG A 122 0.60 -2.67 33.40
N GLU A 123 -0.55 -2.30 32.77
CA GLU A 123 -1.88 -2.76 33.16
C GLU A 123 -2.16 -4.21 32.72
N TYR A 124 -1.72 -4.57 31.51
CA TYR A 124 -2.09 -5.83 30.90
C TYR A 124 -0.96 -6.88 30.86
N ARG A 125 0.18 -6.62 31.45
CA ARG A 125 1.26 -7.62 31.54
C ARG A 125 0.73 -8.90 32.21
N PHE A 126 0.86 -10.02 31.47
CA PHE A 126 0.38 -11.36 31.81
C PHE A 126 -1.16 -11.48 31.91
N ARG A 127 -1.85 -10.60 31.24
CA ARG A 127 -3.32 -10.61 31.10
C ARG A 127 -3.68 -10.59 29.62
N VAL A 128 -4.90 -11.01 29.30
CA VAL A 128 -5.48 -10.96 27.95
C VAL A 128 -6.03 -9.56 27.70
N ALA A 129 -5.76 -9.01 26.50
CA ALA A 129 -6.23 -7.70 26.08
C ALA A 129 -6.68 -7.71 24.62
N GLY A 130 -7.72 -6.93 24.32
CA GLY A 130 -8.26 -6.69 23.00
C GLY A 130 -8.05 -5.23 22.54
N PHE A 131 -8.59 -4.90 21.35
CA PHE A 131 -8.55 -3.52 20.83
C PHE A 131 -9.25 -2.51 21.74
N SER A 132 -10.32 -2.92 22.43
CA SER A 132 -11.02 -2.05 23.39
C SER A 132 -10.17 -1.67 24.60
N ASP A 133 -9.30 -2.58 25.05
CA ASP A 133 -8.39 -2.31 26.15
C ASP A 133 -7.29 -1.32 25.71
N VAL A 134 -6.76 -1.48 24.48
CA VAL A 134 -5.86 -0.49 23.87
C VAL A 134 -6.54 0.88 23.84
N GLN A 135 -7.76 0.96 23.30
CA GLN A 135 -8.55 2.21 23.24
C GLN A 135 -8.68 2.86 24.62
N ASN A 136 -9.14 2.10 25.63
CA ASN A 136 -9.41 2.60 26.97
C ASN A 136 -8.14 3.14 27.65
N ILE A 137 -7.01 2.46 27.49
CA ILE A 137 -5.73 2.92 28.06
C ILE A 137 -5.27 4.20 27.40
N PHE A 138 -5.31 4.28 26.06
CA PHE A 138 -4.89 5.50 25.37
C PHE A 138 -5.81 6.68 25.66
N ALA A 139 -7.13 6.46 25.74
CA ALA A 139 -8.10 7.47 26.14
C ALA A 139 -7.85 7.95 27.58
N ALA A 140 -7.56 7.05 28.51
CA ALA A 140 -7.27 7.41 29.91
C ALA A 140 -5.97 8.21 30.06
N VAL A 141 -4.93 7.89 29.26
CA VAL A 141 -3.65 8.61 29.28
C VAL A 141 -3.77 10.02 28.71
N THR A 142 -4.56 10.20 27.66
CA THR A 142 -4.67 11.48 26.94
C THR A 142 -5.83 12.35 27.43
N GLY A 143 -6.84 11.75 28.06
CA GLY A 143 -8.10 12.42 28.36
C GLY A 143 -8.99 12.66 27.12
N GLU A 144 -8.61 12.15 25.94
CA GLU A 144 -9.34 12.32 24.69
C GLU A 144 -10.24 11.11 24.41
N PRO A 145 -11.49 11.31 23.94
CA PRO A 145 -12.35 10.22 23.54
C PRO A 145 -11.84 9.62 22.22
N LEU A 146 -11.56 8.32 22.21
CA LEU A 146 -11.07 7.59 21.04
C LEU A 146 -12.10 6.65 20.42
N ASP A 147 -13.36 6.68 20.90
CA ASP A 147 -14.44 5.77 20.46
C ASP A 147 -14.68 5.84 18.95
N ALA A 148 -14.84 7.03 18.41
CA ALA A 148 -15.08 7.23 16.97
C ALA A 148 -13.89 6.75 16.11
N PHE A 149 -12.65 6.98 16.59
CA PHE A 149 -11.46 6.54 15.93
C PHE A 149 -11.37 5.00 15.87
N PHE A 150 -11.53 4.31 16.99
CA PHE A 150 -11.48 2.84 17.05
C PHE A 150 -12.68 2.20 16.35
N GLN A 151 -13.88 2.77 16.45
CA GLN A 151 -15.02 2.31 15.69
C GLN A 151 -14.76 2.37 14.18
N GLN A 152 -14.22 3.49 13.70
CA GLN A 152 -13.91 3.68 12.29
C GLN A 152 -12.85 2.71 11.77
N TRP A 153 -11.76 2.54 12.50
CA TRP A 153 -10.59 1.84 11.98
C TRP A 153 -10.53 0.36 12.37
N VAL A 154 -11.13 -0.04 13.50
CA VAL A 154 -11.12 -1.41 14.00
C VAL A 154 -12.37 -2.18 13.59
N GLN A 155 -13.55 -1.57 13.72
CA GLN A 155 -14.83 -2.28 13.52
C GLN A 155 -15.36 -2.18 12.09
N ARG A 156 -14.89 -1.20 11.32
CA ARG A 156 -15.31 -1.01 9.94
C ARG A 156 -14.33 -1.65 8.96
N SER A 157 -14.84 -2.44 8.01
CA SER A 157 -14.10 -2.89 6.83
C SER A 157 -13.94 -1.76 5.81
N GLY A 158 -13.06 -1.91 4.85
CA GLY A 158 -12.80 -0.91 3.81
C GLY A 158 -11.78 0.14 4.23
N ALA A 159 -11.53 1.02 3.29
CA ALA A 159 -10.64 2.18 3.40
C ALA A 159 -11.19 3.34 2.59
N PRO A 160 -10.91 4.61 2.95
CA PRO A 160 -11.21 5.75 2.10
C PRO A 160 -10.40 5.66 0.80
N GLN A 161 -11.00 6.11 -0.29
CA GLN A 161 -10.35 6.32 -1.57
C GLN A 161 -10.54 7.77 -1.95
N LEU A 162 -9.44 8.51 -2.09
CA LEU A 162 -9.47 9.96 -2.25
C LEU A 162 -9.31 10.36 -3.71
N SER A 163 -10.00 11.40 -4.11
CA SER A 163 -9.80 12.13 -5.36
C SER A 163 -9.71 13.62 -5.06
N VAL A 164 -8.86 14.32 -5.80
CA VAL A 164 -8.71 15.78 -5.72
C VAL A 164 -9.08 16.37 -7.06
N SER A 165 -9.97 17.36 -7.02
CA SER A 165 -10.46 18.03 -8.22
C SER A 165 -10.63 19.53 -7.99
N LYS A 166 -10.92 20.26 -9.05
CA LYS A 166 -11.24 21.70 -9.00
C LYS A 166 -10.20 22.56 -8.27
N ALA A 167 -8.93 22.15 -8.30
CA ALA A 167 -7.86 22.97 -7.74
C ALA A 167 -7.76 24.30 -8.48
N ARG A 168 -7.85 25.41 -7.73
CA ARG A 168 -7.79 26.78 -8.25
C ARG A 168 -6.94 27.64 -7.35
N THR A 169 -6.28 28.61 -7.96
CA THR A 169 -5.48 29.60 -7.28
C THR A 169 -5.98 30.98 -7.65
N GLU A 170 -6.21 31.81 -6.64
CA GLU A 170 -6.63 33.20 -6.82
C GLU A 170 -5.73 34.10 -5.96
N PRO A 171 -5.39 35.34 -6.42
CA PRO A 171 -4.77 36.34 -5.56
C PRO A 171 -5.67 36.64 -4.36
N ASP A 172 -5.07 36.77 -3.17
CA ASP A 172 -5.77 37.09 -1.90
C ASP A 172 -4.91 38.02 -1.05
N GLY A 173 -5.19 39.32 -1.13
CA GLY A 173 -4.35 40.37 -0.54
C GLY A 173 -2.93 40.36 -1.12
N ASP A 174 -1.92 40.27 -0.26
CA ASP A 174 -0.50 40.18 -0.62
C ASP A 174 -0.06 38.74 -0.93
N GLY A 175 -0.97 37.77 -0.92
CA GLY A 175 -0.70 36.35 -1.13
C GLY A 175 -1.66 35.71 -2.13
N TYR A 176 -1.88 34.43 -1.90
CA TYR A 176 -2.73 33.58 -2.74
C TYR A 176 -3.64 32.71 -1.90
N ARG A 177 -4.81 32.43 -2.43
CA ARG A 177 -5.74 31.45 -1.91
C ARG A 177 -5.81 30.25 -2.84
N LEU A 178 -5.41 29.08 -2.35
CA LEU A 178 -5.60 27.80 -3.01
C LEU A 178 -6.91 27.19 -2.52
N THR A 179 -7.78 26.83 -3.44
CA THR A 179 -8.98 26.04 -3.16
C THR A 179 -8.94 24.73 -3.93
N ALA A 180 -9.45 23.66 -3.34
CA ALA A 180 -9.62 22.39 -4.02
C ALA A 180 -10.82 21.64 -3.43
N GLU A 181 -11.32 20.66 -4.15
CA GLU A 181 -12.38 19.75 -3.70
C GLU A 181 -11.79 18.36 -3.48
N ILE A 182 -11.99 17.81 -2.28
CA ILE A 182 -11.61 16.45 -1.93
C ILE A 182 -12.86 15.60 -1.89
N GLU A 183 -12.84 14.50 -2.61
CA GLU A 183 -13.93 13.54 -2.70
C GLU A 183 -13.49 12.17 -2.18
N GLN A 184 -14.36 11.50 -1.43
CA GLN A 184 -14.19 10.14 -0.94
C GLN A 184 -15.00 9.18 -1.83
N LEU A 185 -14.32 8.45 -2.71
CA LEU A 185 -14.90 7.65 -3.79
C LEU A 185 -15.41 6.26 -3.36
N GLN A 186 -14.99 5.75 -2.20
CA GLN A 186 -15.42 4.43 -1.74
C GLN A 186 -16.94 4.37 -1.53
N SER A 187 -17.53 3.19 -1.68
CA SER A 187 -18.93 2.94 -1.30
C SER A 187 -19.11 3.05 0.23
N GLY A 188 -20.34 3.35 0.68
CA GLY A 188 -20.63 3.48 2.10
C GLY A 188 -20.33 4.87 2.69
N PRO A 189 -20.41 5.06 4.01
CA PRO A 189 -20.27 6.37 4.66
C PRO A 189 -18.89 6.98 4.48
N ALA A 190 -18.78 8.30 4.61
CA ALA A 190 -17.50 8.99 4.66
C ALA A 190 -16.66 8.52 5.85
N TYR A 191 -15.36 8.71 5.75
CA TYR A 191 -14.40 8.58 6.86
C TYR A 191 -14.10 9.98 7.40
N THR A 192 -13.93 10.09 8.70
CA THR A 192 -13.34 11.28 9.30
C THR A 192 -11.83 11.15 9.23
N LEU A 193 -11.18 12.07 8.53
CA LEU A 193 -9.74 12.04 8.28
C LEU A 193 -9.12 13.36 8.71
N ASP A 194 -7.98 13.31 9.37
CA ASP A 194 -7.07 14.42 9.54
C ASP A 194 -5.97 14.30 8.47
N LEU A 195 -6.17 15.02 7.36
CA LEU A 195 -5.46 14.80 6.10
C LEU A 195 -4.29 15.78 5.96
N PRO A 196 -3.03 15.29 5.91
CA PRO A 196 -1.87 16.14 5.64
C PRO A 196 -1.89 16.67 4.22
N LEU A 197 -1.52 17.94 4.07
CA LEU A 197 -1.34 18.61 2.78
C LEU A 197 0.05 19.22 2.72
N ALA A 198 0.68 19.15 1.56
CA ALA A 198 1.88 19.92 1.24
C ALA A 198 1.64 20.75 -0.01
N VAL A 199 1.98 22.04 0.03
CA VAL A 199 1.85 22.94 -1.09
C VAL A 199 3.21 23.47 -1.48
N HIS A 200 3.65 23.16 -2.70
CA HIS A 200 4.85 23.72 -3.30
C HIS A 200 4.53 25.08 -3.91
N MET A 201 5.36 26.07 -3.64
CA MET A 201 5.14 27.45 -4.04
C MET A 201 6.29 27.99 -4.89
N GLU A 202 5.99 28.94 -5.73
CA GLU A 202 6.96 29.60 -6.62
C GLU A 202 8.02 30.34 -5.76
N GLY A 203 9.30 30.04 -6.05
CA GLY A 203 10.44 30.68 -5.37
C GLY A 203 10.69 30.23 -3.91
N ILE A 204 9.98 29.20 -3.44
CA ILE A 204 10.14 28.66 -2.08
C ILE A 204 10.50 27.18 -2.16
N ASP A 205 11.68 26.81 -1.69
CA ASP A 205 12.20 25.44 -1.79
C ASP A 205 11.43 24.45 -0.88
N GLN A 206 11.01 24.92 0.31
CA GLN A 206 10.29 24.09 1.26
C GLN A 206 8.79 24.19 1.07
N ALA A 207 8.12 23.04 0.87
CA ALA A 207 6.67 22.99 0.78
C ALA A 207 6.01 23.47 2.09
N TYR A 208 4.97 24.29 1.95
CA TYR A 208 4.09 24.64 3.06
C TYR A 208 3.28 23.42 3.47
N GLN A 209 3.38 23.02 4.74
CA GLN A 209 2.68 21.87 5.28
C GLN A 209 1.53 22.32 6.19
N THR A 210 0.39 21.69 6.03
CA THR A 210 -0.79 21.91 6.87
C THR A 210 -1.62 20.63 6.96
N ARG A 211 -2.68 20.64 7.76
CA ARG A 211 -3.62 19.54 7.89
C ARG A 211 -5.04 20.05 7.77
N VAL A 212 -5.92 19.25 7.17
CA VAL A 212 -7.34 19.57 7.05
C VAL A 212 -8.18 18.40 7.55
N SER A 213 -9.18 18.70 8.35
CA SER A 213 -10.15 17.68 8.75
C SER A 213 -11.22 17.55 7.68
N ILE A 214 -11.44 16.34 7.20
CA ILE A 214 -12.51 16.01 6.26
C ILE A 214 -13.40 14.92 6.84
N GLY A 215 -14.73 15.08 6.74
CA GLY A 215 -15.73 14.14 7.27
C GLY A 215 -16.88 13.88 6.32
N GLU A 216 -16.92 14.58 5.21
CA GLU A 216 -17.97 14.47 4.20
C GLU A 216 -17.49 13.69 2.98
N LYS A 217 -18.45 13.17 2.18
CA LYS A 217 -18.13 12.50 0.91
C LYS A 217 -17.46 13.45 -0.09
N GLN A 218 -17.79 14.71 -0.01
CA GLN A 218 -17.24 15.77 -0.85
C GLN A 218 -17.10 17.02 0.00
N GLN A 219 -15.90 17.56 0.07
CA GLN A 219 -15.58 18.71 0.91
C GLN A 219 -14.60 19.65 0.21
N SER A 220 -14.94 20.93 0.19
CA SER A 220 -14.02 21.97 -0.29
C SER A 220 -13.01 22.32 0.81
N ILE A 221 -11.77 22.49 0.41
CA ILE A 221 -10.68 22.99 1.25
C ILE A 221 -10.19 24.34 0.74
N ALA A 222 -9.66 25.16 1.62
CA ALA A 222 -9.02 26.43 1.28
C ALA A 222 -7.75 26.61 2.13
N VAL A 223 -6.67 27.04 1.48
CA VAL A 223 -5.36 27.30 2.13
C VAL A 223 -4.88 28.68 1.69
N SER A 224 -4.56 29.55 2.66
CA SER A 224 -3.94 30.86 2.39
C SER A 224 -2.42 30.70 2.35
N LEU A 225 -1.78 31.28 1.33
CA LEU A 225 -0.37 31.09 1.00
C LEU A 225 0.31 32.42 0.73
N THR A 226 1.59 32.52 1.04
CA THR A 226 2.38 33.74 0.86
C THR A 226 2.97 33.90 -0.55
N ALA A 227 3.02 32.83 -1.32
CA ALA A 227 3.48 32.84 -2.71
C ALA A 227 2.57 31.95 -3.59
N ARG A 228 2.74 32.08 -4.90
CA ARG A 228 1.90 31.35 -5.87
C ARG A 228 2.07 29.85 -5.72
N PRO A 229 0.99 29.06 -5.47
CA PRO A 229 1.07 27.61 -5.42
C PRO A 229 1.30 27.03 -6.84
N LEU A 230 2.18 26.03 -6.90
CA LEU A 230 2.54 25.29 -8.09
C LEU A 230 1.98 23.87 -8.08
N GLN A 231 1.97 23.23 -6.90
CA GLN A 231 1.51 21.86 -6.71
C GLN A 231 0.90 21.68 -5.33
N LEU A 232 -0.20 20.94 -5.26
CA LEU A 232 -0.82 20.46 -4.03
C LEU A 232 -0.65 18.94 -3.94
N ASP A 233 0.02 18.48 -2.89
CA ASP A 233 0.15 17.07 -2.56
C ASP A 233 -0.76 16.75 -1.36
N VAL A 234 -1.55 15.70 -1.50
CA VAL A 234 -2.45 15.22 -0.46
C VAL A 234 -1.86 13.94 0.12
N ASP A 235 -1.64 13.94 1.45
CA ASP A 235 -1.02 12.85 2.20
C ASP A 235 0.34 12.40 1.60
N PRO A 236 1.29 13.33 1.40
CA PRO A 236 2.54 13.06 0.69
C PRO A 236 3.44 12.05 1.40
N GLU A 237 3.30 11.91 2.72
CA GLU A 237 4.08 10.98 3.54
C GLU A 237 3.35 9.66 3.82
N PHE A 238 2.17 9.44 3.20
CA PHE A 238 1.36 8.23 3.41
C PHE A 238 1.01 7.99 4.89
N ASP A 239 0.61 9.05 5.58
CA ASP A 239 0.27 9.01 7.00
C ASP A 239 -1.14 8.49 7.27
N VAL A 240 -2.03 8.48 6.26
CA VAL A 240 -3.42 8.07 6.40
C VAL A 240 -3.66 6.69 5.78
N PHE A 241 -4.32 5.78 6.52
CA PHE A 241 -4.75 4.51 5.94
C PHE A 241 -5.83 4.75 4.89
N ARG A 242 -5.51 4.48 3.64
CA ARG A 242 -6.40 4.68 2.48
C ARG A 242 -6.03 3.73 1.33
N ARG A 243 -6.96 3.55 0.42
CA ARG A 243 -6.66 2.90 -0.85
C ARG A 243 -5.99 3.92 -1.76
N LEU A 244 -4.80 3.59 -2.23
CA LEU A 244 -4.04 4.46 -3.13
C LEU A 244 -4.66 4.47 -4.53
N HIS A 245 -4.61 5.63 -5.20
CA HIS A 245 -4.87 5.70 -6.63
C HIS A 245 -3.67 5.11 -7.39
N ARG A 246 -3.92 4.45 -8.49
CA ARG A 246 -2.84 3.79 -9.26
C ARG A 246 -1.73 4.73 -9.72
N ASN A 247 -2.04 6.00 -9.97
CA ASN A 247 -1.04 7.00 -10.34
C ASN A 247 -0.09 7.40 -9.19
N GLU A 248 -0.43 7.08 -7.94
CA GLU A 248 0.40 7.36 -6.77
C GLU A 248 1.48 6.30 -6.51
N ILE A 249 1.39 5.17 -7.18
CA ILE A 249 2.27 4.02 -6.98
C ILE A 249 2.88 3.54 -8.30
N PRO A 250 4.15 3.12 -8.32
CA PRO A 250 4.72 2.50 -9.50
C PRO A 250 4.09 1.13 -9.76
N PRO A 251 4.14 0.62 -11.00
CA PRO A 251 3.79 -0.76 -11.29
C PRO A 251 4.60 -1.70 -10.39
N ALA A 252 3.95 -2.67 -9.78
CA ALA A 252 4.59 -3.60 -8.86
C ALA A 252 4.10 -5.04 -9.04
N VAL A 253 4.96 -5.99 -8.68
CA VAL A 253 4.63 -7.43 -8.73
C VAL A 253 3.36 -7.74 -7.92
N SER A 254 3.13 -7.04 -6.80
CA SER A 254 1.91 -7.17 -6.01
C SER A 254 0.64 -6.87 -6.80
N GLN A 255 0.65 -5.86 -7.66
CA GLN A 255 -0.47 -5.53 -8.54
C GLN A 255 -0.77 -6.68 -9.52
N ALA A 256 0.26 -7.18 -10.23
CA ALA A 256 0.10 -8.28 -11.17
C ALA A 256 -0.37 -9.58 -10.49
N MET A 257 0.16 -9.88 -9.29
CA MET A 257 -0.20 -11.08 -8.52
C MET A 257 -1.55 -10.96 -7.81
N GLY A 258 -1.97 -9.73 -7.48
CA GLY A 258 -3.23 -9.41 -6.82
C GLY A 258 -4.42 -9.22 -7.79
N ALA A 259 -4.16 -9.14 -9.09
CA ALA A 259 -5.21 -8.93 -10.08
C ALA A 259 -6.32 -9.98 -9.99
N GLU A 260 -7.58 -9.52 -10.06
CA GLU A 260 -8.75 -10.40 -9.99
C GLU A 260 -8.89 -11.26 -11.24
N GLN A 261 -8.56 -10.71 -12.40
CA GLN A 261 -8.58 -11.41 -13.69
C GLN A 261 -7.23 -11.23 -14.39
N VAL A 262 -6.72 -12.31 -14.95
CA VAL A 262 -5.41 -12.34 -15.64
C VAL A 262 -5.56 -13.05 -16.98
N LEU A 263 -4.99 -12.47 -18.04
CA LEU A 263 -4.76 -13.14 -19.30
C LEU A 263 -3.27 -13.44 -19.46
N VAL A 264 -2.90 -14.72 -19.48
CA VAL A 264 -1.54 -15.16 -19.82
C VAL A 264 -1.47 -15.38 -21.33
N ILE A 265 -0.58 -14.64 -22.01
CA ILE A 265 -0.36 -14.74 -23.45
C ILE A 265 0.96 -15.46 -23.69
N LEU A 266 0.87 -16.65 -24.29
CA LEU A 266 2.01 -17.49 -24.65
C LEU A 266 2.50 -17.14 -26.06
N PRO A 267 3.82 -17.18 -26.34
CA PRO A 267 4.38 -16.92 -27.66
C PRO A 267 4.10 -18.11 -28.59
N GLY A 268 3.51 -17.85 -29.77
CA GLY A 268 3.25 -18.87 -30.80
C GLY A 268 4.53 -19.36 -31.47
N GLU A 269 5.54 -18.51 -31.59
CA GLU A 269 6.81 -18.84 -32.28
C GLU A 269 7.93 -19.33 -31.35
N ALA A 270 7.62 -19.71 -30.10
CA ALA A 270 8.61 -20.26 -29.20
C ALA A 270 9.05 -21.66 -29.61
N SER A 271 10.31 -22.04 -29.31
CA SER A 271 10.77 -23.40 -29.46
C SER A 271 9.87 -24.37 -28.67
N ALA A 272 9.72 -25.62 -29.15
CA ALA A 272 8.83 -26.61 -28.53
C ALA A 272 9.10 -26.83 -27.02
N GLY A 273 10.38 -26.78 -26.60
CA GLY A 273 10.75 -26.90 -25.21
C GLY A 273 10.30 -25.71 -24.34
N LEU A 274 10.48 -24.48 -24.84
CA LEU A 274 10.02 -23.26 -24.17
C LEU A 274 8.50 -23.15 -24.15
N ALA A 275 7.84 -23.43 -25.26
CA ALA A 275 6.38 -23.42 -25.32
C ALA A 275 5.74 -24.40 -24.32
N LYS A 276 6.32 -25.60 -24.17
CA LYS A 276 5.89 -26.57 -23.14
C LYS A 276 6.11 -26.04 -21.73
N ALA A 277 7.27 -25.42 -21.45
CA ALA A 277 7.59 -24.88 -20.12
C ALA A 277 6.67 -23.71 -19.76
N TYR A 278 6.45 -22.77 -20.67
CA TYR A 278 5.56 -21.63 -20.45
C TYR A 278 4.11 -22.08 -20.23
N ARG A 279 3.62 -23.03 -21.02
CA ARG A 279 2.28 -23.58 -20.84
C ARG A 279 2.13 -24.28 -19.49
N ALA A 280 3.12 -25.07 -19.08
CA ALA A 280 3.10 -25.74 -17.78
C ALA A 280 3.05 -24.74 -16.61
N LEU A 281 3.81 -23.64 -16.68
CA LEU A 281 3.80 -22.60 -15.67
C LEU A 281 2.44 -21.88 -15.64
N ALA A 282 1.90 -21.49 -16.79
CA ALA A 282 0.59 -20.84 -16.90
C ALA A 282 -0.54 -21.72 -16.34
N MET A 283 -0.54 -23.00 -16.69
CA MET A 283 -1.53 -23.98 -16.18
C MET A 283 -1.44 -24.15 -14.67
N ARG A 284 -0.25 -24.12 -14.10
CA ARG A 284 -0.08 -24.19 -12.64
C ARG A 284 -0.72 -22.97 -11.95
N TRP A 285 -0.51 -21.77 -12.47
CA TRP A 285 -1.16 -20.56 -11.91
C TRP A 285 -2.67 -20.58 -12.11
N GLN A 286 -3.17 -21.09 -13.24
CA GLN A 286 -4.60 -21.28 -13.45
C GLN A 286 -5.21 -22.25 -12.44
N GLN A 287 -4.49 -23.31 -12.06
CA GLN A 287 -4.92 -24.26 -11.02
C GLN A 287 -4.92 -23.64 -9.62
N GLU A 288 -3.98 -22.74 -9.32
CA GLU A 288 -3.91 -22.02 -8.04
C GLU A 288 -5.01 -20.95 -7.89
N LYS A 289 -5.51 -20.39 -9.01
CA LYS A 289 -6.59 -19.39 -9.06
C LYS A 289 -7.66 -19.79 -10.11
N PRO A 290 -8.48 -20.81 -9.83
CA PRO A 290 -9.48 -21.27 -10.80
C PRO A 290 -10.50 -20.17 -11.16
N GLY A 291 -10.77 -20.00 -12.46
CA GLY A 291 -11.71 -18.99 -12.96
C GLY A 291 -11.19 -17.56 -13.01
N HIS A 292 -9.92 -17.33 -12.63
CA HIS A 292 -9.30 -16.00 -12.62
C HIS A 292 -8.15 -15.86 -13.63
N VAL A 293 -7.64 -16.96 -14.18
CA VAL A 293 -6.52 -16.95 -15.11
C VAL A 293 -6.94 -17.62 -16.41
N ASP A 294 -6.99 -16.85 -17.48
CA ASP A 294 -7.17 -17.31 -18.85
C ASP A 294 -5.81 -17.48 -19.55
N ILE A 295 -5.70 -18.43 -20.46
CA ILE A 295 -4.47 -18.71 -21.21
C ILE A 295 -4.79 -18.67 -22.70
N ALA A 296 -4.08 -17.85 -23.45
CA ALA A 296 -4.16 -17.74 -24.90
C ALA A 296 -2.78 -17.84 -25.56
N VAL A 297 -2.73 -18.04 -26.85
CA VAL A 297 -1.54 -17.89 -27.68
C VAL A 297 -1.61 -16.51 -28.34
N ASP A 298 -0.49 -15.85 -28.51
CA ASP A 298 -0.44 -14.48 -29.06
C ASP A 298 -1.02 -14.37 -30.48
N SER A 299 -0.99 -15.43 -31.28
CA SER A 299 -1.68 -15.51 -32.58
C SER A 299 -3.21 -15.43 -32.50
N ASP A 300 -3.78 -15.77 -31.35
CA ASP A 300 -5.25 -15.84 -31.15
C ASP A 300 -5.79 -14.55 -30.50
N VAL A 301 -4.89 -13.64 -30.09
CA VAL A 301 -5.21 -12.36 -29.45
C VAL A 301 -5.02 -11.22 -30.44
N GLN A 302 -6.07 -10.46 -30.75
CA GLN A 302 -5.97 -9.32 -31.67
C GLN A 302 -5.47 -8.04 -30.98
N THR A 303 -5.96 -7.77 -29.77
CA THR A 303 -5.62 -6.60 -28.96
C THR A 303 -5.51 -7.00 -27.50
N LEU A 304 -4.63 -6.31 -26.74
CA LEU A 304 -4.56 -6.50 -25.30
C LEU A 304 -5.86 -6.00 -24.66
N PRO A 305 -6.49 -6.77 -23.76
CA PRO A 305 -7.68 -6.35 -23.04
C PRO A 305 -7.33 -5.20 -22.05
N ASP A 306 -8.29 -4.33 -21.78
CA ASP A 306 -8.16 -3.21 -20.87
C ASP A 306 -8.89 -3.41 -19.53
N ASP A 307 -9.50 -4.60 -19.35
CA ASP A 307 -10.31 -4.97 -18.18
C ASP A 307 -9.60 -5.94 -17.21
N ARG A 308 -8.36 -6.33 -17.49
CA ARG A 308 -7.61 -7.33 -16.71
C ARG A 308 -6.10 -7.18 -16.83
N ALA A 309 -5.36 -7.79 -15.90
CA ALA A 309 -3.90 -7.86 -16.01
C ALA A 309 -3.47 -8.78 -17.16
N VAL A 310 -2.43 -8.40 -17.88
CA VAL A 310 -1.88 -9.21 -19.00
C VAL A 310 -0.46 -9.65 -18.66
N TRP A 311 -0.19 -10.94 -18.74
CA TRP A 311 1.13 -11.53 -18.53
C TRP A 311 1.67 -12.06 -19.86
N LEU A 312 2.64 -11.38 -20.44
CA LEU A 312 3.30 -11.75 -21.67
C LEU A 312 4.46 -12.72 -21.37
N PHE A 313 4.39 -13.93 -21.89
CA PHE A 313 5.45 -14.92 -21.75
C PHE A 313 6.32 -14.95 -22.98
N GLY A 314 7.62 -15.08 -22.76
CA GLY A 314 8.60 -15.32 -23.81
C GLY A 314 8.99 -14.09 -24.62
N TRP A 315 10.23 -14.12 -25.08
CA TRP A 315 10.83 -13.03 -25.85
C TRP A 315 10.27 -12.89 -27.27
N GLN A 316 9.73 -13.97 -27.79
CA GLN A 316 9.12 -14.07 -29.11
C GLN A 316 7.64 -13.68 -29.15
N ASN A 317 7.08 -13.23 -28.01
CA ASN A 317 5.69 -12.80 -27.94
C ASN A 317 5.44 -11.58 -28.85
N SER A 318 4.39 -11.66 -29.67
CA SER A 318 4.04 -10.60 -30.63
C SER A 318 3.63 -9.28 -29.97
N PHE A 319 3.23 -9.30 -28.70
CA PHE A 319 2.90 -8.12 -27.89
C PHE A 319 4.09 -7.49 -27.17
N ARG A 320 5.31 -7.98 -27.36
CA ARG A 320 6.53 -7.40 -26.80
C ARG A 320 6.71 -5.89 -27.10
N PRO A 321 6.37 -5.36 -28.29
CA PRO A 321 6.45 -3.92 -28.56
C PRO A 321 5.59 -3.06 -27.63
N GLN A 322 4.43 -3.53 -27.21
CA GLN A 322 3.54 -2.82 -26.27
C GLN A 322 4.17 -2.73 -24.86
N LEU A 323 4.81 -3.83 -24.42
CA LEU A 323 5.59 -3.80 -23.17
C LEU A 323 6.77 -2.82 -23.25
N HIS A 324 7.49 -2.77 -24.37
CA HIS A 324 8.57 -1.82 -24.57
C HIS A 324 8.08 -0.37 -24.52
N ALA A 325 6.92 -0.08 -25.13
CA ALA A 325 6.31 1.23 -25.07
C ALA A 325 5.99 1.64 -23.62
N ALA A 326 5.45 0.70 -22.82
CA ALA A 326 5.14 0.93 -21.41
C ALA A 326 6.40 1.13 -20.52
N LEU A 327 7.57 0.69 -20.99
CA LEU A 327 8.84 0.76 -20.27
C LEU A 327 9.78 1.89 -20.77
N GLN A 328 9.36 2.71 -21.72
CA GLN A 328 10.21 3.77 -22.30
C GLN A 328 10.71 4.82 -21.30
N ALA A 329 9.96 5.05 -20.21
CA ALA A 329 10.37 5.98 -19.16
C ALA A 329 11.44 5.41 -18.22
N TYR A 330 11.77 4.13 -18.35
CA TYR A 330 12.77 3.45 -17.51
C TYR A 330 14.06 3.18 -18.30
N ASP A 331 15.21 3.06 -17.62
CA ASP A 331 16.47 2.62 -18.24
C ASP A 331 16.38 1.10 -18.55
N PHE A 332 15.58 0.79 -19.58
CA PHE A 332 15.31 -0.56 -20.05
C PHE A 332 15.56 -0.63 -21.58
N THR A 333 16.60 -1.33 -21.98
CA THR A 333 16.98 -1.47 -23.39
C THR A 333 17.07 -2.95 -23.74
N PRO A 334 16.07 -3.52 -24.43
CA PRO A 334 16.10 -4.92 -24.86
C PRO A 334 16.85 -5.10 -26.18
N SER A 335 17.50 -6.26 -26.32
CA SER A 335 18.02 -6.79 -27.58
C SER A 335 17.50 -8.22 -27.82
N ASP A 336 18.00 -8.92 -28.83
CA ASP A 336 17.48 -10.28 -29.15
C ASP A 336 17.87 -11.33 -28.10
N ASP A 337 19.01 -11.17 -27.44
CA ASP A 337 19.57 -12.15 -26.49
C ASP A 337 19.95 -11.56 -25.13
N SER A 338 19.69 -10.30 -24.92
CA SER A 338 20.04 -9.61 -23.69
C SER A 338 19.14 -8.41 -23.39
N VAL A 339 19.17 -7.94 -22.15
CA VAL A 339 18.50 -6.73 -21.70
C VAL A 339 19.49 -5.89 -20.90
N ARG A 340 19.55 -4.59 -21.17
CA ARG A 340 20.23 -3.63 -20.30
C ARG A 340 19.21 -2.97 -19.37
N ILE A 341 19.44 -3.04 -18.07
CA ILE A 341 18.61 -2.43 -17.02
C ILE A 341 19.54 -1.69 -16.05
N ALA A 342 19.27 -0.41 -15.79
CA ALA A 342 20.06 0.41 -14.85
C ALA A 342 21.59 0.25 -15.05
N GLY A 343 22.02 0.33 -16.32
CA GLY A 343 23.43 0.20 -16.71
C GLY A 343 23.99 -1.24 -16.70
N THR A 344 23.23 -2.24 -16.25
CA THR A 344 23.66 -3.64 -16.19
C THR A 344 23.08 -4.44 -17.35
N THR A 345 23.91 -5.21 -18.07
CA THR A 345 23.48 -6.10 -19.16
C THR A 345 23.24 -7.51 -18.63
N LEU A 346 22.05 -8.04 -18.82
CA LEU A 346 21.63 -9.38 -18.43
C LEU A 346 21.44 -10.24 -19.69
N SER A 347 22.17 -11.35 -19.80
CA SER A 347 22.05 -12.28 -20.93
C SER A 347 20.93 -13.27 -20.72
N ALA A 348 20.15 -13.53 -21.78
CA ALA A 348 19.09 -14.56 -21.81
C ALA A 348 19.60 -15.99 -21.57
N ARG A 349 20.91 -16.25 -21.76
CA ARG A 349 21.53 -17.57 -21.51
C ARG A 349 21.69 -17.87 -20.02
N SER A 350 21.76 -16.86 -19.16
CA SER A 350 22.07 -17.01 -17.74
C SER A 350 21.04 -16.41 -16.81
N HIS A 351 20.06 -15.65 -17.34
CA HIS A 351 19.06 -14.94 -16.54
C HIS A 351 17.66 -15.17 -17.08
N SER A 352 16.70 -15.27 -16.17
CA SER A 352 15.28 -15.08 -16.43
C SER A 352 14.86 -13.72 -15.89
N LEU A 353 14.06 -13.00 -16.63
CA LEU A 353 13.63 -11.66 -16.32
C LEU A 353 12.12 -11.60 -16.19
N ALA A 354 11.63 -10.93 -15.16
CA ALA A 354 10.25 -10.48 -15.05
C ALA A 354 10.25 -8.96 -14.90
N VAL A 355 9.53 -8.26 -15.77
CA VAL A 355 9.38 -6.81 -15.75
C VAL A 355 7.92 -6.45 -15.79
N LEU A 356 7.58 -5.30 -15.21
CA LEU A 356 6.24 -4.77 -15.15
C LEU A 356 6.20 -3.40 -15.81
N GLY A 357 5.20 -3.21 -16.65
CA GLY A 357 4.84 -1.92 -17.21
C GLY A 357 3.35 -1.66 -16.96
N ARG A 358 2.97 -0.40 -16.89
CA ARG A 358 1.56 -0.02 -16.81
C ARG A 358 0.99 0.05 -18.21
N GLN A 359 -0.12 -0.64 -18.43
CA GLN A 359 -0.85 -0.55 -19.68
C GLN A 359 -1.59 0.80 -19.72
N PRO A 360 -1.44 1.60 -20.80
CA PRO A 360 -2.02 2.95 -20.86
C PRO A 360 -3.54 3.01 -20.67
N ASN A 361 -4.25 1.98 -21.16
CA ASN A 361 -5.72 1.92 -21.13
C ASN A 361 -6.27 1.14 -19.93
N ASN A 362 -5.41 0.54 -19.12
CA ASN A 362 -5.78 -0.15 -17.89
C ASN A 362 -4.81 0.23 -16.78
N PRO A 363 -5.12 1.24 -15.99
CA PRO A 363 -4.29 1.63 -14.85
C PRO A 363 -4.40 0.66 -13.66
N ASP A 364 -5.46 -0.17 -13.61
CA ASP A 364 -5.71 -1.18 -12.57
C ASP A 364 -5.09 -2.54 -12.96
#